data_0723bb2e88eddcdc2d5f5931a643c0ac
#
_entry.id   0723bb2e88eddcdc2d5f5931a643c0ac
#
_cell.length_a   1.000
_cell.length_b   1.000
_cell.length_c   1.000
_cell.angle_alpha   90.00
_cell.angle_beta   90.00
_cell.angle_gamma   90.00
#
_symmetry.space_group_name_H-M   'P 1'
#
loop_
_entity.id
_entity.type
_entity.pdbx_description
1 polymer ?
#
loop_
_entity_poly.entity_id
_entity_poly.type
_entity_poly.pdbx_seq_one_letter_code
_entity_poly.pdbx_strand_id
1 'polypeptide(L)'
;MPKWLAVMVSALGASLLFQGGCSASAQSGRAYPWHTGIVATTFWVGEVFDPHAADGSQVISTYDAHWLRHYGGCDGVVRHGRCETERRKAAHGYFPARMTPRENPFYLDLPFDDVNDAAAFSRRARVIPWANDRGYAGHAHDPAFSYMKNRWVKLTRGGRTCYGQIEDAGPGVYDDARYVFGAGDPRPASKRYNGAGLDVSPALTGCLAFTELNGDDNRVDWQFVDAAAVPAGPWRKVVTTRGVSE
;
A
#
# COMPACT_ATOMS: atom_id res chain seq x y z
N MET A 1 -28.90 89.15 -12.20
CA MET A 1 -27.84 88.18 -12.56
C MET A 1 -27.99 86.95 -11.63
N PRO A 2 -28.62 85.85 -12.02
CA PRO A 2 -28.80 84.74 -11.13
C PRO A 2 -27.71 83.69 -11.34
N LYS A 3 -27.19 83.15 -10.22
CA LYS A 3 -26.24 82.05 -10.13
C LYS A 3 -26.96 80.72 -10.20
N TRP A 4 -26.59 79.86 -11.11
CA TRP A 4 -27.09 78.50 -11.18
C TRP A 4 -26.17 77.57 -10.32
N LEU A 5 -26.76 76.87 -9.32
CA LEU A 5 -26.13 75.85 -8.54
C LEU A 5 -26.30 74.50 -9.28
N ALA A 6 -25.21 73.84 -9.60
CA ALA A 6 -25.23 72.49 -10.12
C ALA A 6 -25.17 71.52 -8.95
N VAL A 7 -26.19 70.68 -8.84
CA VAL A 7 -26.22 69.53 -7.87
C VAL A 7 -25.65 68.34 -8.55
N MET A 8 -24.50 67.86 -8.01
CA MET A 8 -23.95 66.54 -8.41
C MET A 8 -24.61 65.47 -7.59
N VAL A 9 -25.29 64.54 -8.24
CA VAL A 9 -25.77 63.26 -7.64
C VAL A 9 -24.75 62.24 -7.84
N SER A 10 -24.09 61.78 -6.72
CA SER A 10 -23.16 60.65 -6.70
C SER A 10 -23.95 59.35 -6.55
N ALA A 11 -23.97 58.56 -7.59
CA ALA A 11 -24.48 57.19 -7.53
C ALA A 11 -23.40 56.25 -6.94
N LEU A 12 -23.63 55.78 -5.73
CA LEU A 12 -22.84 54.65 -5.16
C LEU A 12 -23.34 53.35 -5.77
N GLY A 13 -22.54 52.79 -6.68
CA GLY A 13 -22.71 51.41 -7.16
C GLY A 13 -22.18 50.41 -6.14
N ALA A 14 -23.06 49.69 -5.47
CA ALA A 14 -22.67 48.55 -4.63
C ALA A 14 -22.41 47.34 -5.52
N SER A 15 -21.11 47.00 -5.71
CA SER A 15 -20.70 45.75 -6.35
C SER A 15 -20.82 44.60 -5.37
N LEU A 16 -21.83 43.78 -5.52
CA LEU A 16 -21.97 42.48 -4.84
C LEU A 16 -20.98 41.49 -5.46
N LEU A 17 -19.86 41.27 -4.80
CA LEU A 17 -18.95 40.15 -5.08
C LEU A 17 -19.62 38.85 -4.62
N PHE A 18 -20.18 38.10 -5.56
CA PHE A 18 -20.53 36.69 -5.34
C PHE A 18 -19.24 35.88 -5.19
N GLN A 19 -18.84 35.63 -3.96
CA GLN A 19 -17.85 34.58 -3.67
C GLN A 19 -18.52 33.23 -3.85
N GLY A 20 -18.39 32.67 -5.05
CA GLY A 20 -18.71 31.29 -5.34
C GLY A 20 -17.75 30.41 -4.58
N GLY A 21 -18.09 30.00 -3.35
CA GLY A 21 -17.39 28.96 -2.63
C GLY A 21 -17.56 27.66 -3.38
N CYS A 22 -16.54 27.20 -4.11
CA CYS A 22 -16.43 25.80 -4.51
C CYS A 22 -16.26 24.97 -3.23
N SER A 23 -17.37 24.51 -2.67
CA SER A 23 -17.35 23.42 -1.71
C SER A 23 -16.86 22.18 -2.47
N ALA A 24 -15.58 21.89 -2.40
CA ALA A 24 -15.09 20.58 -2.74
C ALA A 24 -15.79 19.59 -1.80
N SER A 25 -16.78 18.89 -2.31
CA SER A 25 -17.36 17.75 -1.63
C SER A 25 -16.21 16.75 -1.40
N ALA A 26 -15.75 16.67 -0.16
CA ALA A 26 -14.88 15.59 0.26
C ALA A 26 -15.64 14.29 -0.06
N GLN A 27 -15.21 13.56 -1.09
CA GLN A 27 -15.66 12.21 -1.30
C GLN A 27 -15.30 11.47 -0.02
N SER A 28 -16.31 11.11 0.78
CA SER A 28 -16.12 10.25 1.93
C SER A 28 -15.63 8.92 1.38
N GLY A 29 -14.31 8.71 1.44
CA GLY A 29 -13.69 7.45 1.08
C GLY A 29 -14.29 6.33 1.92
N ARG A 30 -14.34 5.12 1.38
CA ARG A 30 -14.77 3.94 2.13
C ARG A 30 -13.97 3.83 3.44
N ALA A 31 -14.66 3.66 4.55
CA ALA A 31 -14.02 3.37 5.82
C ALA A 31 -13.65 1.89 5.86
N TYR A 32 -12.36 1.60 5.95
CA TYR A 32 -11.84 0.23 6.12
C TYR A 32 -11.57 -0.05 7.59
N PRO A 33 -11.71 -1.31 8.05
CA PRO A 33 -11.36 -1.69 9.42
C PRO A 33 -9.89 -1.38 9.75
N TRP A 34 -9.63 -1.02 11.00
CA TRP A 34 -8.30 -1.01 11.57
C TRP A 34 -7.94 -2.37 12.14
N HIS A 35 -6.69 -2.77 11.93
CA HIS A 35 -6.04 -3.90 12.56
C HIS A 35 -4.92 -3.36 13.44
N THR A 36 -4.97 -3.64 14.75
CA THR A 36 -4.11 -2.99 15.74
C THR A 36 -3.11 -3.94 16.37
N GLY A 37 -1.87 -3.47 16.61
CA GLY A 37 -0.84 -4.26 17.27
C GLY A 37 -0.47 -5.56 16.54
N ILE A 38 -0.52 -5.55 15.20
CA ILE A 38 -0.21 -6.71 14.36
C ILE A 38 1.30 -6.86 14.24
N VAL A 39 1.81 -8.09 14.42
CA VAL A 39 3.22 -8.42 14.18
C VAL A 39 3.48 -8.31 12.69
N ALA A 40 4.53 -7.57 12.32
CA ALA A 40 5.00 -7.39 10.97
C ALA A 40 6.44 -7.88 10.83
N THR A 41 6.67 -8.75 9.88
CA THR A 41 8.00 -9.23 9.48
C THR A 41 8.53 -8.44 8.27
N THR A 42 9.75 -8.71 7.87
CA THR A 42 10.38 -8.02 6.73
C THR A 42 10.73 -9.02 5.65
N PHE A 43 10.45 -8.68 4.41
CA PHE A 43 10.88 -9.40 3.24
C PHE A 43 11.38 -8.41 2.17
N TRP A 44 12.13 -8.89 1.17
CA TRP A 44 12.65 -7.99 0.12
C TRP A 44 12.80 -8.69 -1.23
N VAL A 45 12.59 -7.95 -2.28
CA VAL A 45 12.77 -8.44 -3.66
C VAL A 45 14.19 -8.98 -3.84
N GLY A 46 14.28 -10.25 -4.23
CA GLY A 46 15.54 -10.98 -4.38
C GLY A 46 16.00 -11.75 -3.16
N GLU A 47 15.26 -11.72 -2.04
CA GLU A 47 15.52 -12.59 -0.89
C GLU A 47 15.41 -14.06 -1.28
N VAL A 48 16.25 -14.90 -0.69
CA VAL A 48 16.14 -16.35 -0.75
C VAL A 48 16.08 -16.87 0.67
N PHE A 49 14.88 -17.24 1.10
CA PHE A 49 14.63 -17.75 2.45
C PHE A 49 14.52 -19.28 2.50
N ASP A 50 14.01 -19.95 1.45
CA ASP A 50 14.04 -21.39 1.29
C ASP A 50 14.34 -21.78 -0.17
N PRO A 51 15.60 -22.12 -0.51
CA PRO A 51 15.98 -22.46 -1.89
C PRO A 51 15.37 -23.79 -2.37
N HIS A 52 14.68 -24.54 -1.52
CA HIS A 52 14.07 -25.84 -1.84
C HIS A 52 12.56 -25.74 -2.06
N ALA A 53 11.92 -24.63 -1.69
CA ALA A 53 10.51 -24.39 -1.93
C ALA A 53 10.29 -23.60 -3.24
N ALA A 54 9.21 -23.90 -3.97
CA ALA A 54 8.89 -23.20 -5.21
C ALA A 54 8.64 -21.70 -4.99
N ASP A 55 8.10 -21.32 -3.82
CA ASP A 55 7.84 -19.99 -3.34
C ASP A 55 8.88 -19.45 -2.34
N GLY A 56 10.03 -20.14 -2.21
CA GLY A 56 11.05 -19.82 -1.22
C GLY A 56 12.01 -18.71 -1.62
N SER A 57 11.69 -17.97 -2.69
CA SER A 57 12.56 -16.90 -3.20
C SER A 57 11.73 -15.74 -3.73
N GLN A 58 12.01 -14.55 -3.25
CA GLN A 58 11.41 -13.30 -3.70
C GLN A 58 11.97 -12.79 -5.05
N VAL A 59 12.44 -13.68 -5.91
CA VAL A 59 12.67 -13.39 -7.34
C VAL A 59 11.36 -13.39 -8.12
N ILE A 60 10.34 -14.01 -7.55
CA ILE A 60 8.93 -13.98 -7.97
C ILE A 60 8.08 -13.44 -6.82
N SER A 61 6.87 -13.01 -7.12
CA SER A 61 5.79 -12.83 -6.14
C SER A 61 4.56 -13.62 -6.59
N THR A 62 3.57 -13.74 -5.71
CA THR A 62 2.29 -14.37 -6.07
C THR A 62 1.64 -13.72 -7.30
N TYR A 63 1.93 -12.43 -7.54
CA TYR A 63 1.34 -11.65 -8.64
C TYR A 63 2.28 -11.41 -9.81
N ASP A 64 3.57 -11.73 -9.71
CA ASP A 64 4.55 -11.45 -10.74
C ASP A 64 5.66 -12.51 -10.78
N ALA A 65 5.63 -13.40 -11.76
CA ALA A 65 6.64 -14.45 -11.99
C ALA A 65 8.02 -13.88 -12.37
N HIS A 66 8.13 -12.59 -12.60
CA HIS A 66 9.37 -11.92 -12.96
C HIS A 66 9.70 -10.73 -12.05
N TRP A 67 9.24 -10.75 -10.81
CA TRP A 67 9.27 -9.60 -9.90
C TRP A 67 10.66 -8.98 -9.75
N LEU A 68 11.71 -9.79 -9.52
CA LEU A 68 13.10 -9.29 -9.45
C LEU A 68 13.47 -8.46 -10.67
N ARG A 69 13.11 -8.92 -11.87
CA ARG A 69 13.39 -8.21 -13.13
C ARG A 69 12.57 -6.93 -13.26
N HIS A 70 11.29 -7.00 -12.93
CA HIS A 70 10.38 -5.86 -13.07
C HIS A 70 10.69 -4.78 -12.03
N TYR A 71 11.02 -5.16 -10.81
CA TYR A 71 11.48 -4.25 -9.76
C TYR A 71 12.81 -3.56 -10.11
N GLY A 72 13.65 -4.21 -10.88
CA GLY A 72 14.94 -3.68 -11.35
C GLY A 72 16.16 -4.32 -10.69
N GLY A 73 15.98 -5.41 -9.94
CA GLY A 73 17.04 -6.15 -9.27
C GLY A 73 16.80 -6.31 -7.77
N CYS A 74 17.84 -6.74 -7.06
CA CYS A 74 17.84 -6.95 -5.61
C CYS A 74 17.51 -5.66 -4.85
N ASP A 75 16.51 -5.70 -3.97
CA ASP A 75 16.15 -4.58 -3.10
C ASP A 75 17.11 -4.44 -1.91
N GLY A 76 18.37 -4.23 -2.22
CA GLY A 76 19.45 -4.15 -1.27
C GLY A 76 20.81 -4.21 -1.96
N VAL A 77 21.64 -5.16 -1.53
CA VAL A 77 23.01 -5.33 -1.99
C VAL A 77 23.26 -6.82 -2.29
N VAL A 78 23.77 -7.12 -3.48
CA VAL A 78 24.22 -8.47 -3.77
C VAL A 78 25.60 -8.69 -3.15
N ARG A 79 25.71 -9.65 -2.23
CA ARG A 79 26.94 -10.10 -1.61
C ARG A 79 27.09 -11.62 -1.73
N HIS A 80 28.24 -12.09 -2.20
CA HIS A 80 28.50 -13.53 -2.39
C HIS A 80 27.37 -14.25 -3.14
N GLY A 81 26.77 -13.57 -4.16
CA GLY A 81 25.68 -14.12 -4.95
C GLY A 81 24.29 -14.11 -4.27
N ARG A 82 24.16 -13.57 -3.05
CA ARG A 82 22.88 -13.43 -2.34
C ARG A 82 22.44 -11.97 -2.30
N CYS A 83 21.15 -11.75 -2.42
CA CYS A 83 20.53 -10.46 -2.20
C CYS A 83 20.34 -10.25 -0.69
N GLU A 84 21.08 -9.34 -0.12
CA GLU A 84 20.95 -8.90 1.27
C GLU A 84 20.29 -7.52 1.30
N THR A 85 19.33 -7.34 2.18
CA THR A 85 18.75 -6.02 2.36
C THR A 85 19.63 -5.11 3.21
N GLU A 86 19.29 -3.83 3.26
CA GLU A 86 19.98 -2.81 4.04
C GLU A 86 18.99 -1.88 4.75
N ARG A 87 19.40 -1.31 5.89
CA ARG A 87 18.58 -0.32 6.59
C ARG A 87 18.36 0.92 5.73
N ARG A 88 17.11 1.32 5.59
CA ARG A 88 16.72 2.51 4.83
C ARG A 88 16.82 3.78 5.66
N LYS A 89 17.21 4.88 5.02
CA LYS A 89 17.44 6.19 5.66
C LYS A 89 16.44 7.24 5.18
N ALA A 90 15.91 8.02 6.10
CA ALA A 90 15.00 9.13 5.79
C ALA A 90 15.61 10.16 4.82
N ALA A 91 16.92 10.43 4.95
CA ALA A 91 17.64 11.34 4.04
C ALA A 91 17.58 10.91 2.56
N HIS A 92 17.39 9.61 2.30
CA HIS A 92 17.23 9.07 0.95
C HIS A 92 15.75 8.76 0.62
N GLY A 93 14.79 9.26 1.42
CA GLY A 93 13.37 8.94 1.27
C GLY A 93 13.07 7.46 1.45
N TYR A 94 13.92 6.73 2.20
CA TYR A 94 13.85 5.28 2.43
C TYR A 94 14.05 4.42 1.18
N PHE A 95 14.51 4.99 0.08
CA PHE A 95 14.86 4.23 -1.13
C PHE A 95 16.15 3.42 -0.93
N PRO A 96 16.36 2.32 -1.68
CA PRO A 96 17.62 1.60 -1.68
C PRO A 96 18.77 2.52 -2.14
N ALA A 97 19.95 2.36 -1.53
CA ALA A 97 21.07 3.26 -1.81
C ALA A 97 21.85 2.89 -3.08
N ARG A 98 21.73 1.65 -3.56
CA ARG A 98 22.60 1.10 -4.62
C ARG A 98 21.87 0.69 -5.88
N MET A 99 20.55 0.86 -5.94
CA MET A 99 19.75 0.60 -7.13
C MET A 99 18.60 1.62 -7.19
N THR A 100 18.04 1.81 -8.36
CA THR A 100 16.83 2.61 -8.55
C THR A 100 15.67 1.66 -8.85
N PRO A 101 14.70 1.52 -7.94
CA PRO A 101 13.56 0.64 -8.14
C PRO A 101 12.68 1.17 -9.29
N ARG A 102 12.17 0.25 -10.11
CA ARG A 102 11.21 0.54 -11.20
C ARG A 102 9.78 0.39 -10.73
N GLU A 103 9.57 -0.26 -9.60
CA GLU A 103 8.31 -0.42 -8.91
C GLU A 103 8.40 0.18 -7.51
N ASN A 104 7.27 0.30 -6.82
CA ASN A 104 7.21 0.98 -5.54
C ASN A 104 8.06 0.25 -4.47
N PRO A 105 9.09 0.88 -3.90
CA PRO A 105 9.89 0.23 -2.85
C PRO A 105 9.14 0.13 -1.51
N PHE A 106 7.98 0.77 -1.38
CA PHE A 106 7.09 0.63 -0.23
C PHE A 106 6.05 -0.45 -0.52
N TYR A 107 6.49 -1.69 -0.68
CA TYR A 107 5.62 -2.85 -0.90
C TYR A 107 5.38 -3.61 0.41
N LEU A 108 4.32 -4.38 0.43
CA LEU A 108 3.94 -5.27 1.52
C LEU A 108 3.09 -6.41 0.98
N ASP A 109 2.86 -7.40 1.84
CA ASP A 109 1.90 -8.45 1.60
C ASP A 109 0.87 -8.58 2.73
N LEU A 110 -0.18 -9.32 2.48
CA LEU A 110 -1.21 -9.74 3.42
C LEU A 110 -1.60 -11.19 3.12
N PRO A 111 -2.05 -11.98 4.12
CA PRO A 111 -2.32 -13.41 3.94
C PRO A 111 -3.64 -13.68 3.20
N PHE A 112 -3.73 -13.18 1.96
CA PHE A 112 -4.84 -13.45 1.08
C PHE A 112 -4.40 -13.40 -0.40
N ASP A 113 -4.09 -14.58 -0.95
CA ASP A 113 -3.71 -14.76 -2.35
C ASP A 113 -4.96 -14.94 -3.21
N ASP A 114 -5.45 -13.87 -3.77
CA ASP A 114 -6.65 -13.87 -4.58
C ASP A 114 -6.45 -14.36 -6.02
N VAL A 115 -5.27 -14.89 -6.33
CA VAL A 115 -4.92 -15.41 -7.67
C VAL A 115 -4.60 -16.90 -7.61
N ASN A 116 -3.64 -17.33 -6.78
CA ASN A 116 -3.11 -18.69 -6.81
C ASN A 116 -3.69 -19.61 -5.72
N ASP A 117 -4.22 -19.06 -4.61
CA ASP A 117 -4.94 -19.88 -3.63
C ASP A 117 -6.38 -20.15 -4.10
N ALA A 118 -6.71 -21.41 -4.33
CA ALA A 118 -8.03 -21.80 -4.88
C ALA A 118 -9.21 -21.39 -3.96
N ALA A 119 -9.02 -21.42 -2.63
CA ALA A 119 -10.07 -21.04 -1.68
C ALA A 119 -10.28 -19.53 -1.68
N ALA A 120 -9.20 -18.74 -1.67
CA ALA A 120 -9.27 -17.29 -1.78
C ALA A 120 -9.83 -16.86 -3.13
N PHE A 121 -9.34 -17.41 -4.24
CA PHE A 121 -9.82 -17.13 -5.60
C PHE A 121 -11.33 -17.35 -5.72
N SER A 122 -11.84 -18.51 -5.26
CA SER A 122 -13.26 -18.84 -5.37
C SER A 122 -14.21 -17.89 -4.66
N ARG A 123 -13.73 -17.15 -3.66
CA ARG A 123 -14.55 -16.25 -2.85
C ARG A 123 -14.14 -14.77 -2.91
N ARG A 124 -13.07 -14.43 -3.65
CA ARG A 124 -12.48 -13.07 -3.68
C ARG A 124 -13.50 -11.97 -3.99
N ALA A 125 -14.35 -12.16 -4.98
CA ALA A 125 -15.38 -11.18 -5.36
C ALA A 125 -16.46 -10.98 -4.28
N ARG A 126 -16.62 -11.93 -3.36
CA ARG A 126 -17.61 -11.87 -2.27
C ARG A 126 -17.04 -11.25 -0.99
N VAL A 127 -15.74 -11.48 -0.73
CA VAL A 127 -15.11 -11.08 0.55
C VAL A 127 -14.33 -9.77 0.44
N ILE A 128 -13.83 -9.43 -0.75
CA ILE A 128 -13.06 -8.20 -0.96
C ILE A 128 -14.00 -7.01 -1.08
N PRO A 129 -13.87 -5.99 -0.22
CA PRO A 129 -14.84 -4.89 -0.13
C PRO A 129 -14.99 -4.03 -1.38
N TRP A 130 -13.97 -3.97 -2.24
CA TRP A 130 -13.94 -3.17 -3.47
C TRP A 130 -14.16 -3.98 -4.75
N ALA A 131 -14.49 -5.28 -4.62
CA ALA A 131 -14.61 -6.16 -5.79
C ALA A 131 -15.67 -5.70 -6.81
N ASN A 132 -16.67 -4.93 -6.37
CA ASN A 132 -17.72 -4.39 -7.24
C ASN A 132 -17.50 -2.93 -7.65
N ASP A 133 -16.36 -2.33 -7.29
CA ASP A 133 -16.04 -0.96 -7.66
C ASP A 133 -15.68 -0.87 -9.14
N ARG A 134 -15.82 0.33 -9.72
CA ARG A 134 -15.43 0.58 -11.10
C ARG A 134 -13.94 0.20 -11.31
N GLY A 135 -13.66 -0.62 -12.31
CA GLY A 135 -12.32 -1.15 -12.62
C GLY A 135 -11.97 -2.46 -11.92
N TYR A 136 -12.86 -2.97 -11.03
CA TYR A 136 -12.73 -4.27 -10.39
C TYR A 136 -13.89 -5.20 -10.77
N ALA A 137 -15.07 -4.65 -10.97
CA ALA A 137 -16.27 -5.43 -11.33
C ALA A 137 -16.05 -6.23 -12.62
N GLY A 138 -16.52 -7.49 -12.63
CA GLY A 138 -16.43 -8.37 -13.78
C GLY A 138 -15.24 -9.34 -13.79
N HIS A 139 -14.26 -9.17 -12.90
CA HIS A 139 -13.03 -9.99 -12.86
C HIS A 139 -13.09 -11.17 -11.87
N ALA A 140 -14.28 -11.55 -11.37
CA ALA A 140 -14.44 -12.61 -10.36
C ALA A 140 -13.76 -13.94 -10.74
N HIS A 141 -13.76 -14.27 -12.02
CA HIS A 141 -13.23 -15.53 -12.57
C HIS A 141 -12.01 -15.34 -13.48
N ASP A 142 -11.40 -14.16 -13.48
CA ASP A 142 -10.25 -13.83 -14.31
C ASP A 142 -8.94 -14.12 -13.55
N PRO A 143 -8.20 -15.20 -13.85
CA PRO A 143 -6.97 -15.54 -13.15
C PRO A 143 -5.81 -14.55 -13.43
N ALA A 144 -5.89 -13.77 -14.49
CA ALA A 144 -4.91 -12.74 -14.82
C ALA A 144 -5.18 -11.39 -14.12
N PHE A 145 -6.17 -11.33 -13.22
CA PHE A 145 -6.54 -10.14 -12.49
C PHE A 145 -6.54 -10.39 -10.97
N SER A 146 -5.83 -9.53 -10.23
CA SER A 146 -5.90 -9.49 -8.77
C SER A 146 -6.67 -8.28 -8.28
N TYR A 147 -7.52 -8.48 -7.29
CA TYR A 147 -8.17 -7.42 -6.53
C TYR A 147 -7.24 -6.83 -5.46
N MET A 148 -6.20 -7.58 -5.04
CA MET A 148 -5.28 -7.22 -3.97
C MET A 148 -4.07 -6.45 -4.49
N LYS A 149 -3.47 -6.88 -5.61
CA LYS A 149 -2.28 -6.25 -6.18
C LYS A 149 -2.47 -4.75 -6.37
N ASN A 150 -1.45 -3.96 -6.05
CA ASN A 150 -1.44 -2.50 -6.10
C ASN A 150 -2.39 -1.78 -5.12
N ARG A 151 -3.12 -2.50 -4.26
CA ARG A 151 -3.94 -1.83 -3.23
C ARG A 151 -3.07 -1.14 -2.20
N TRP A 152 -3.50 0.04 -1.80
CA TRP A 152 -2.81 0.83 -0.81
C TRP A 152 -3.21 0.46 0.61
N VAL A 153 -2.20 0.40 1.46
CA VAL A 153 -2.32 0.18 2.90
C VAL A 153 -1.65 1.31 3.64
N LYS A 154 -2.34 1.84 4.65
CA LYS A 154 -1.80 2.76 5.62
C LYS A 154 -1.29 1.96 6.80
N LEU A 155 -0.06 2.23 7.25
CA LEU A 155 0.56 1.62 8.42
C LEU A 155 0.97 2.70 9.42
N THR A 156 0.81 2.40 10.71
CA THR A 156 1.24 3.31 11.78
C THR A 156 2.03 2.56 12.84
N ARG A 157 3.06 3.21 13.39
CA ARG A 157 3.86 2.72 14.52
C ARG A 157 4.53 3.89 15.24
N GLY A 158 4.36 3.99 16.55
CA GLY A 158 5.07 4.98 17.36
C GLY A 158 4.93 6.44 16.88
N GLY A 159 3.71 6.83 16.46
CA GLY A 159 3.41 8.16 15.92
C GLY A 159 3.85 8.38 14.46
N ARG A 160 4.46 7.39 13.80
CA ARG A 160 4.82 7.43 12.37
C ARG A 160 3.67 6.88 11.54
N THR A 161 3.50 7.45 10.35
CA THR A 161 2.54 6.96 9.35
C THR A 161 3.26 6.76 8.03
N CYS A 162 3.10 5.59 7.42
CA CYS A 162 3.66 5.23 6.14
C CYS A 162 2.57 4.57 5.29
N TYR A 163 2.78 4.52 3.99
CA TYR A 163 1.85 3.91 3.05
C TYR A 163 2.63 2.97 2.12
N GLY A 164 2.02 1.84 1.78
CA GLY A 164 2.61 0.87 0.86
C GLY A 164 1.57 0.27 -0.06
N GLN A 165 2.04 -0.40 -1.11
CA GLN A 165 1.21 -1.16 -2.05
C GLN A 165 1.38 -2.66 -1.81
N ILE A 166 0.30 -3.41 -1.98
CA ILE A 166 0.35 -4.87 -1.94
C ILE A 166 0.96 -5.36 -3.25
N GLU A 167 2.07 -6.10 -3.15
CA GLU A 167 2.78 -6.66 -4.30
C GLU A 167 3.01 -8.17 -4.20
N ASP A 168 2.66 -8.76 -3.06
CA ASP A 168 2.76 -10.20 -2.82
C ASP A 168 1.63 -10.68 -1.88
N ALA A 169 1.60 -11.96 -1.54
CA ALA A 169 0.71 -12.53 -0.55
C ALA A 169 1.51 -13.32 0.50
N GLY A 170 1.25 -13.07 1.77
CA GLY A 170 1.92 -13.66 2.95
C GLY A 170 1.59 -12.89 4.23
N PRO A 171 2.18 -13.30 5.38
CA PRO A 171 2.87 -14.55 5.63
C PRO A 171 1.91 -15.70 5.93
N GLY A 172 2.16 -16.84 5.33
CA GLY A 172 1.61 -18.12 5.78
C GLY A 172 0.25 -18.51 5.25
N VAL A 173 -0.86 -18.32 5.93
CA VAL A 173 -2.20 -18.74 5.49
C VAL A 173 -2.70 -17.81 4.38
N TYR A 174 -2.84 -18.33 3.15
CA TYR A 174 -3.11 -17.52 1.96
C TYR A 174 -4.59 -17.24 1.68
N ASP A 175 -5.50 -17.62 2.58
CA ASP A 175 -6.95 -17.42 2.42
C ASP A 175 -7.61 -16.78 3.65
N ASP A 176 -6.86 -16.03 4.47
CA ASP A 176 -7.36 -15.47 5.74
C ASP A 176 -8.24 -14.22 5.53
N ALA A 177 -9.34 -14.40 4.81
CA ALA A 177 -10.31 -13.32 4.57
C ALA A 177 -10.88 -12.73 5.87
N ARG A 178 -10.99 -13.55 6.93
CA ARG A 178 -11.52 -13.09 8.21
C ARG A 178 -10.60 -12.04 8.83
N TYR A 179 -9.30 -12.29 8.82
CA TYR A 179 -8.32 -11.33 9.31
C TYR A 179 -8.23 -10.13 8.36
N VAL A 180 -8.00 -10.35 7.07
CA VAL A 180 -7.67 -9.27 6.12
C VAL A 180 -8.82 -8.27 5.92
N PHE A 181 -10.07 -8.74 5.89
CA PHE A 181 -11.24 -7.89 5.58
C PHE A 181 -12.24 -7.77 6.73
N GLY A 182 -12.05 -8.53 7.81
CA GLY A 182 -13.02 -8.60 8.90
C GLY A 182 -13.07 -7.34 9.75
N ALA A 183 -14.27 -6.97 10.21
CA ALA A 183 -14.46 -5.96 11.23
C ALA A 183 -14.16 -6.54 12.63
N GLY A 184 -13.91 -5.65 13.62
CA GLY A 184 -13.68 -6.04 15.00
C GLY A 184 -12.26 -6.51 15.32
N ASP A 185 -11.31 -6.13 14.49
CA ASP A 185 -9.87 -6.35 14.71
C ASP A 185 -9.49 -7.84 14.93
N PRO A 186 -9.89 -8.75 14.02
CA PRO A 186 -9.53 -10.16 14.13
C PRO A 186 -8.02 -10.36 14.02
N ARG A 187 -7.51 -11.43 14.63
CA ARG A 187 -6.09 -11.78 14.60
C ARG A 187 -5.78 -12.71 13.41
N PRO A 188 -4.53 -12.68 12.90
CA PRO A 188 -4.09 -13.61 11.87
C PRO A 188 -4.30 -15.05 12.27
N ALA A 189 -4.73 -15.90 11.34
CA ALA A 189 -4.91 -17.32 11.56
C ALA A 189 -3.57 -18.04 11.71
N SER A 190 -2.53 -17.62 10.99
CA SER A 190 -1.18 -18.16 11.10
C SER A 190 -0.60 -17.93 12.50
N LYS A 191 0.11 -18.96 13.01
CA LYS A 191 0.90 -18.87 14.25
C LYS A 191 2.40 -18.88 13.97
N ARG A 192 2.80 -18.98 12.71
CA ARG A 192 4.19 -18.86 12.29
C ARG A 192 4.68 -17.43 12.51
N TYR A 193 5.98 -17.25 12.60
CA TYR A 193 6.63 -15.94 12.70
C TYR A 193 6.02 -15.06 13.81
N ASN A 194 5.81 -15.65 15.00
CA ASN A 194 5.17 -15.00 16.15
C ASN A 194 3.75 -14.48 15.84
N GLY A 195 3.02 -15.16 14.94
CA GLY A 195 1.68 -14.76 14.51
C GLY A 195 1.67 -13.51 13.63
N ALA A 196 2.70 -13.32 12.82
CA ALA A 196 2.77 -12.22 11.87
C ALA A 196 1.54 -12.19 10.95
N GLY A 197 1.02 -11.01 10.70
CA GLY A 197 -0.16 -10.78 9.88
C GLY A 197 0.13 -10.03 8.59
N LEU A 198 1.38 -9.58 8.40
CA LEU A 198 1.87 -8.97 7.17
C LEU A 198 3.39 -9.01 7.15
N ASP A 199 3.95 -9.00 5.95
CA ASP A 199 5.35 -8.71 5.72
C ASP A 199 5.50 -7.35 5.04
N VAL A 200 6.55 -6.61 5.37
CA VAL A 200 6.77 -5.26 4.87
C VAL A 200 8.16 -5.09 4.28
N SER A 201 8.27 -4.26 3.25
CA SER A 201 9.53 -3.94 2.58
C SER A 201 10.54 -3.24 3.50
N PRO A 202 11.85 -3.25 3.15
CA PRO A 202 12.86 -2.46 3.85
C PRO A 202 12.57 -0.96 3.87
N ALA A 203 11.88 -0.41 2.85
CA ALA A 203 11.46 0.99 2.86
C ALA A 203 10.40 1.26 3.94
N LEU A 204 9.44 0.37 4.11
CA LEU A 204 8.43 0.45 5.18
C LEU A 204 9.07 0.25 6.56
N THR A 205 9.99 -0.71 6.73
CA THR A 205 10.70 -0.88 8.00
C THR A 205 11.47 0.35 8.41
N GLY A 206 12.15 0.99 7.45
CA GLY A 206 12.85 2.26 7.67
C GLY A 206 11.91 3.40 8.04
N CYS A 207 10.80 3.54 7.32
CA CYS A 207 9.78 4.56 7.53
C CYS A 207 9.10 4.41 8.91
N LEU A 208 8.75 3.18 9.30
CA LEU A 208 8.11 2.85 10.58
C LEU A 208 9.11 2.73 11.74
N ALA A 209 10.41 2.92 11.46
CA ALA A 209 11.49 2.82 12.42
C ALA A 209 11.50 1.48 13.17
N PHE A 210 11.45 0.36 12.44
CA PHE A 210 11.65 -0.95 13.05
C PHE A 210 13.04 -1.02 13.67
N THR A 211 13.12 -1.66 14.83
CA THR A 211 14.39 -1.80 15.56
C THR A 211 15.31 -2.80 14.86
N GLU A 212 14.72 -3.85 14.31
CA GLU A 212 15.41 -4.93 13.62
C GLU A 212 14.79 -5.18 12.25
N LEU A 213 15.59 -5.57 11.26
CA LEU A 213 15.08 -5.89 9.92
C LEU A 213 14.27 -7.20 9.93
N ASN A 214 14.71 -8.18 10.72
CA ASN A 214 14.10 -9.50 10.81
C ASN A 214 13.49 -9.77 12.19
N GLY A 215 13.18 -8.71 12.95
CA GLY A 215 12.56 -8.83 14.26
C GLY A 215 11.09 -9.21 14.13
N ASP A 216 10.69 -10.27 14.82
CA ASP A 216 9.32 -10.77 14.90
C ASP A 216 8.46 -10.07 15.97
N ASP A 217 9.03 -9.07 16.65
CA ASP A 217 8.36 -8.26 17.68
C ASP A 217 7.88 -6.89 17.18
N ASN A 218 8.13 -6.56 15.92
CA ASN A 218 7.67 -5.29 15.39
C ASN A 218 6.14 -5.31 15.21
N ARG A 219 5.46 -4.40 15.88
CA ARG A 219 4.00 -4.30 15.80
C ARG A 219 3.60 -3.00 15.12
N VAL A 220 2.60 -3.11 14.26
CA VAL A 220 2.00 -2.00 13.52
C VAL A 220 0.49 -2.03 13.65
N ASP A 221 -0.13 -0.87 13.47
CA ASP A 221 -1.54 -0.80 13.13
C ASP A 221 -1.66 -0.55 11.63
N TRP A 222 -2.64 -1.17 10.99
CA TRP A 222 -2.83 -0.99 9.57
C TRP A 222 -4.29 -0.97 9.14
N GLN A 223 -4.57 -0.37 7.99
CA GLN A 223 -5.85 -0.44 7.30
C GLN A 223 -5.68 -0.24 5.79
N PHE A 224 -6.60 -0.73 4.99
CA PHE A 224 -6.68 -0.34 3.59
C PHE A 224 -7.00 1.14 3.45
N VAL A 225 -6.57 1.73 2.36
CA VAL A 225 -6.95 3.08 1.96
C VAL A 225 -7.16 3.16 0.45
N ASP A 226 -8.04 4.04 0.01
CA ASP A 226 -8.18 4.32 -1.42
C ASP A 226 -7.01 5.16 -1.92
N ALA A 227 -6.57 4.93 -3.16
CA ALA A 227 -5.41 5.61 -3.74
C ALA A 227 -5.52 7.15 -3.68
N ALA A 228 -6.74 7.68 -3.78
CA ALA A 228 -6.99 9.13 -3.68
C ALA A 228 -6.76 9.68 -2.25
N ALA A 229 -6.84 8.84 -1.22
CA ALA A 229 -6.62 9.21 0.17
C ALA A 229 -5.15 9.11 0.61
N VAL A 230 -4.28 8.55 -0.25
CA VAL A 230 -2.84 8.44 0.04
C VAL A 230 -2.18 9.81 -0.14
N PRO A 231 -1.63 10.43 0.91
CA PRO A 231 -1.00 11.75 0.81
C PRO A 231 0.31 11.71 0.02
N ALA A 232 0.80 12.87 -0.37
CA ALA A 232 2.13 13.02 -0.92
C ALA A 232 3.18 12.51 0.08
N GLY A 233 4.20 11.82 -0.43
CA GLY A 233 5.24 11.23 0.38
C GLY A 233 6.22 10.40 -0.46
N PRO A 234 7.26 9.82 0.17
CA PRO A 234 8.25 9.04 -0.55
C PRO A 234 7.63 7.82 -1.27
N TRP A 235 6.58 7.23 -0.72
CA TRP A 235 5.82 6.12 -1.31
C TRP A 235 5.10 6.45 -2.62
N ARG A 236 4.96 7.74 -2.99
CA ARG A 236 4.35 8.17 -4.25
C ARG A 236 5.37 8.58 -5.33
N LYS A 237 6.67 8.49 -5.05
CA LYS A 237 7.71 8.83 -6.04
C LYS A 237 7.80 7.79 -7.15
N VAL A 238 7.62 6.52 -6.81
CA VAL A 238 7.46 5.40 -7.74
C VAL A 238 6.21 4.66 -7.31
N VAL A 239 5.32 4.39 -8.23
CA VAL A 239 4.04 3.69 -7.98
C VAL A 239 3.99 2.51 -8.92
N THR A 240 3.77 1.32 -8.38
CA THR A 240 3.54 0.12 -9.17
C THR A 240 2.16 0.20 -9.81
N THR A 241 2.09 -0.04 -11.10
CA THR A 241 0.84 -0.07 -11.88
C THR A 241 0.67 -1.34 -12.71
N ARG A 242 1.71 -2.20 -12.71
CA ARG A 242 1.68 -3.48 -13.40
C ARG A 242 0.62 -4.38 -12.78
N GLY A 243 -0.18 -5.03 -13.61
CA GLY A 243 -1.11 -6.08 -13.21
C GLY A 243 -0.40 -7.40 -12.89
N VAL A 244 -1.17 -8.47 -12.77
CA VAL A 244 -0.66 -9.84 -12.66
C VAL A 244 0.17 -10.17 -13.92
N SER A 245 1.30 -10.81 -13.74
CA SER A 245 2.24 -11.18 -14.80
C SER A 245 2.71 -12.63 -14.59
N GLU A 246 2.45 -13.48 -15.58
CA GLU A 246 2.93 -14.85 -15.66
C GLU A 246 4.36 -14.93 -16.23
#